data_662fd81b875ea56f24c97d75fb413b7f
#
_entry.id   662fd81b875ea56f24c97d75fb413b7f
#
_cell.length_a   1.000
_cell.length_b   1.000
_cell.length_c   1.000
_cell.angle_alpha   90.00
_cell.angle_beta   90.00
_cell.angle_gamma   90.00
#
_symmetry.space_group_name_H-M   'P 1'
#
loop_
_entity.id
_entity.type
_entity.pdbx_description
1 polymer ?
#
loop_
_entity_poly.entity_id
_entity_poly.type
_entity_poly.pdbx_seq_one_letter_code
_entity_poly.pdbx_strand_id
1 'polypeptide(L)'
;MKDLTTFTLSVIQELEDEGRFGTAHVYRSMLRAFQRYWESQHPKTEIRMRKVFDVATIQKFERHLLERMLKLNTMSTYLRMLRAVYNRALLAGLTGAFFST
;
A
#
# COMPACT_ATOMS: atom_id res chain seq x y z
N MET A 1 3.28 15.61 -0.86
CA MET A 1 2.73 14.35 -0.35
C MET A 1 3.71 13.22 -0.61
N LYS A 2 4.51 12.88 0.40
CA LYS A 2 5.58 11.87 0.27
C LYS A 2 5.29 10.62 1.08
N ASP A 3 4.21 10.64 1.81
CA ASP A 3 3.85 9.60 2.76
C ASP A 3 2.76 8.70 2.15
N LEU A 4 2.98 7.39 2.24
CA LEU A 4 2.05 6.40 1.71
C LEU A 4 0.65 6.53 2.33
N THR A 5 0.59 6.74 3.63
CA THR A 5 -0.68 6.83 4.34
C THR A 5 -1.52 7.99 3.81
N THR A 6 -0.92 9.17 3.73
CA THR A 6 -1.63 10.38 3.25
C THR A 6 -2.07 10.21 1.80
N PHE A 7 -1.18 9.71 0.95
CA PHE A 7 -1.51 9.52 -0.46
C PHE A 7 -2.62 8.48 -0.64
N THR A 8 -2.54 7.36 0.06
CA THR A 8 -3.56 6.31 -0.04
C THR A 8 -4.91 6.80 0.47
N LEU A 9 -4.92 7.59 1.54
CA LEU A 9 -6.16 8.18 2.04
C LEU A 9 -6.79 9.12 1.00
N SER A 10 -5.99 9.85 0.24
CA SER A 10 -6.53 10.71 -0.82
C SER A 10 -7.13 9.88 -1.96
N VAL A 11 -6.53 8.74 -2.29
CA VAL A 11 -7.09 7.81 -3.29
C VAL A 11 -8.43 7.25 -2.80
N ILE A 12 -8.49 6.87 -1.52
CA ILE A 12 -9.71 6.36 -0.91
C ILE A 12 -10.82 7.41 -0.98
N GLN A 13 -10.48 8.66 -0.68
CA GLN A 13 -11.45 9.75 -0.74
C GLN A 13 -11.99 9.95 -2.14
N GLU A 14 -11.13 9.91 -3.16
CA GLU A 14 -11.57 10.00 -4.55
C GLU A 14 -12.53 8.88 -4.92
N LEU A 15 -12.23 7.65 -4.49
CA LEU A 15 -13.09 6.52 -4.77
C LEU A 15 -14.45 6.66 -4.10
N GLU A 16 -14.46 7.14 -2.87
CA GLU A 16 -15.72 7.38 -2.16
C GLU A 16 -16.54 8.49 -2.82
N ASP A 17 -15.88 9.54 -3.29
CA ASP A 17 -16.55 10.63 -4.01
C ASP A 17 -17.17 10.14 -5.32
N GLU A 18 -16.59 9.12 -5.94
CA GLU A 18 -17.11 8.48 -7.14
C GLU A 18 -18.18 7.42 -6.84
N GLY A 19 -18.49 7.18 -5.56
CA GLY A 19 -19.44 6.16 -5.17
C GLY A 19 -18.88 4.73 -5.18
N ARG A 20 -17.55 4.57 -5.32
CA ARG A 20 -16.90 3.27 -5.40
C ARG A 20 -16.49 2.79 -4.01
N PHE A 21 -17.49 2.59 -3.15
CA PHE A 21 -17.23 2.30 -1.74
C PHE A 21 -16.59 0.94 -1.51
N GLY A 22 -16.94 -0.07 -2.31
CA GLY A 22 -16.34 -1.39 -2.18
C GLY A 22 -14.84 -1.38 -2.46
N THR A 23 -14.44 -0.69 -3.53
CA THR A 23 -13.03 -0.54 -3.87
C THR A 23 -12.28 0.26 -2.80
N ALA A 24 -12.90 1.36 -2.33
CA ALA A 24 -12.32 2.18 -1.27
C ALA A 24 -12.09 1.34 0.00
N HIS A 25 -13.02 0.46 0.33
CA HIS A 25 -12.89 -0.41 1.50
C HIS A 25 -11.68 -1.35 1.39
N VAL A 26 -11.45 -1.92 0.20
CA VAL A 26 -10.29 -2.81 -0.02
C VAL A 26 -8.98 -2.03 0.13
N TYR A 27 -8.90 -0.83 -0.43
CA TYR A 27 -7.73 0.02 -0.25
C TYR A 27 -7.48 0.33 1.22
N ARG A 28 -8.54 0.61 1.97
CA ARG A 28 -8.43 0.90 3.40
C ARG A 28 -7.92 -0.31 4.19
N SER A 29 -8.41 -1.50 3.85
CA SER A 29 -7.96 -2.74 4.49
C SER A 29 -6.48 -3.00 4.20
N MET A 30 -6.06 -2.81 2.96
CA MET A 30 -4.65 -2.96 2.58
C MET A 30 -3.78 -1.96 3.36
N LEU A 31 -4.21 -0.71 3.44
CA LEU A 31 -3.46 0.32 4.15
C LEU A 31 -3.26 -0.05 5.63
N ARG A 32 -4.30 -0.54 6.30
CA ARG A 32 -4.21 -0.98 7.70
C ARG A 32 -3.22 -2.13 7.85
N ALA A 33 -3.26 -3.09 6.94
CA ALA A 33 -2.34 -4.22 6.98
C ALA A 33 -0.90 -3.75 6.80
N PHE A 34 -0.67 -2.83 5.87
CA PHE A 34 0.66 -2.30 5.63
C PHE A 34 1.16 -1.47 6.83
N GLN A 35 0.28 -0.67 7.42
CA GLN A 35 0.64 0.12 8.60
C GLN A 35 1.07 -0.77 9.77
N ARG A 36 0.38 -1.89 9.99
CA ARG A 36 0.77 -2.85 11.04
C ARG A 36 2.14 -3.43 10.77
N TYR A 37 2.39 -3.83 9.53
CA TYR A 37 3.68 -4.37 9.13
C TYR A 37 4.78 -3.34 9.37
N TRP A 38 4.58 -2.11 8.86
CA TRP A 38 5.58 -1.06 8.96
C TRP A 38 5.88 -0.71 10.41
N GLU A 39 4.85 -0.59 11.23
CA GLU A 39 5.02 -0.27 12.64
C GLU A 39 5.82 -1.34 13.38
N SER A 40 5.64 -2.61 13.03
CA SER A 40 6.39 -3.70 13.65
C SER A 40 7.88 -3.66 13.28
N GLN A 41 8.23 -3.13 12.11
CA GLN A 41 9.60 -3.07 11.62
C GLN A 41 10.25 -1.71 11.89
N HIS A 42 9.47 -0.64 11.86
CA HIS A 42 9.96 0.73 11.95
C HIS A 42 9.06 1.56 12.89
N PRO A 43 9.10 1.29 14.21
CA PRO A 43 8.24 2.00 15.15
C PRO A 43 8.42 3.52 15.04
N LYS A 44 7.30 4.24 15.05
CA LYS A 44 7.28 5.72 15.03
C LYS A 44 7.91 6.36 13.79
N THR A 45 8.03 5.62 12.70
CA THR A 45 8.62 6.13 11.46
C THR A 45 7.55 6.30 10.39
N GLU A 46 7.58 7.41 9.68
CA GLU A 46 6.68 7.66 8.55
C GLU A 46 6.87 6.62 7.45
N ILE A 47 5.77 6.26 6.80
CA ILE A 47 5.79 5.33 5.68
C ILE A 47 6.04 6.11 4.39
N ARG A 48 7.29 6.37 4.09
CA ARG A 48 7.67 7.12 2.89
C ARG A 48 7.54 6.24 1.65
N MET A 49 6.91 6.77 0.60
CA MET A 49 6.68 6.01 -0.63
C MET A 49 7.98 5.48 -1.24
N ARG A 50 9.06 6.24 -1.17
CA ARG A 50 10.35 5.80 -1.70
C ARG A 50 10.86 4.51 -1.07
N LYS A 51 10.61 4.33 0.23
CA LYS A 51 11.05 3.12 0.95
C LYS A 51 10.09 1.96 0.76
N VAL A 52 8.80 2.26 0.57
CA VAL A 52 7.78 1.23 0.43
C VAL A 52 7.92 0.50 -0.90
N PHE A 53 8.12 1.25 -1.99
CA PHE A 53 8.13 0.68 -3.33
C PHE A 53 9.52 0.15 -3.72
N ASP A 54 10.07 -0.63 -2.83
CA ASP A 54 11.32 -1.35 -3.00
C ASP A 54 11.00 -2.83 -2.95
N VAL A 55 11.61 -3.62 -3.83
CA VAL A 55 11.33 -5.06 -3.93
C VAL A 55 11.52 -5.76 -2.60
N ALA A 56 12.59 -5.44 -1.87
CA ALA A 56 12.87 -6.08 -0.59
C ALA A 56 11.76 -5.77 0.43
N THR A 57 11.27 -4.53 0.46
CA THR A 57 10.19 -4.14 1.38
C THR A 57 8.90 -4.88 1.05
N ILE A 58 8.56 -4.99 -0.23
CA ILE A 58 7.35 -5.68 -0.67
C ILE A 58 7.44 -7.17 -0.32
N GLN A 59 8.61 -7.79 -0.50
CA GLN A 59 8.80 -9.20 -0.14
C GLN A 59 8.65 -9.42 1.36
N LYS A 60 9.16 -8.49 2.17
CA LYS A 60 9.00 -8.56 3.63
C LYS A 60 7.55 -8.39 4.05
N PHE A 61 6.82 -7.51 3.39
CA PHE A 61 5.40 -7.34 3.64
C PHE A 61 4.64 -8.62 3.29
N GLU A 62 4.93 -9.22 2.15
CA GLU A 62 4.33 -10.49 1.75
C GLU A 62 4.58 -11.58 2.79
N ARG A 63 5.82 -11.68 3.28
CA ARG A 63 6.16 -12.65 4.33
C ARG A 63 5.39 -12.37 5.61
N HIS A 64 5.24 -11.10 5.97
CA HIS A 64 4.46 -10.70 7.15
C HIS A 64 3.01 -11.16 7.02
N LEU A 65 2.41 -11.01 5.83
CA LEU A 65 1.05 -11.47 5.59
C LEU A 65 0.94 -12.99 5.70
N LEU A 66 1.94 -13.72 5.19
CA LEU A 66 1.99 -15.18 5.32
C LEU A 66 2.07 -15.60 6.78
N GLU A 67 2.91 -14.95 7.56
CA GLU A 67 3.07 -15.24 8.99
C GLU A 67 1.78 -15.01 9.77
N ARG A 68 0.95 -14.08 9.32
CA ARG A 68 -0.35 -13.81 9.93
C ARG A 68 -1.43 -14.78 9.43
N MET A 69 -1.05 -15.75 8.62
CA MET A 69 -1.94 -16.80 8.12
C MET A 69 -3.14 -16.27 7.34
N LEU A 70 -2.95 -15.19 6.60
CA LEU A 70 -3.99 -14.65 5.75
C LEU A 70 -4.22 -15.55 4.54
N LYS A 71 -5.44 -15.56 4.04
CA LYS A 71 -5.79 -16.33 2.84
C LYS A 71 -5.02 -15.79 1.63
N LEU A 72 -4.62 -16.67 0.72
CA LEU A 72 -3.89 -16.30 -0.48
C LEU A 72 -4.63 -15.25 -1.31
N ASN A 73 -5.95 -15.36 -1.41
CA ASN A 73 -6.75 -14.37 -2.13
C ASN A 73 -6.64 -12.99 -1.50
N THR A 74 -6.66 -12.92 -0.17
CA THR A 74 -6.52 -11.66 0.56
C THR A 74 -5.14 -11.06 0.32
N MET A 75 -4.09 -11.89 0.39
CA MET A 75 -2.72 -11.43 0.13
C MET A 75 -2.57 -10.89 -1.27
N SER A 76 -3.06 -11.64 -2.27
CA SER A 76 -3.01 -11.20 -3.67
C SER A 76 -3.72 -9.88 -3.86
N THR A 77 -4.87 -9.71 -3.21
CA THR A 77 -5.64 -8.47 -3.30
C THR A 77 -4.84 -7.30 -2.71
N TYR A 78 -4.25 -7.50 -1.54
CA TYR A 78 -3.47 -6.44 -0.89
C TYR A 78 -2.24 -6.04 -1.72
N LEU A 79 -1.52 -7.02 -2.26
CA LEU A 79 -0.35 -6.74 -3.10
C LEU A 79 -0.76 -6.01 -4.38
N ARG A 80 -1.90 -6.39 -4.96
CA ARG A 80 -2.45 -5.73 -6.15
C ARG A 80 -2.84 -4.29 -5.84
N MET A 81 -3.48 -4.06 -4.69
CA MET A 81 -3.88 -2.70 -4.29
C MET A 81 -2.65 -1.83 -4.01
N LEU A 82 -1.63 -2.39 -3.39
CA LEU A 82 -0.40 -1.66 -3.15
C LEU A 82 0.28 -1.26 -4.47
N ARG A 83 0.28 -2.17 -5.44
CA ARG A 83 0.80 -1.86 -6.79
C ARG A 83 -0.02 -0.77 -7.47
N ALA A 84 -1.34 -0.79 -7.30
CA ALA A 84 -2.21 0.24 -7.84
C ALA A 84 -1.91 1.61 -7.23
N VAL A 85 -1.62 1.67 -5.94
CA VAL A 85 -1.20 2.90 -5.27
C VAL A 85 0.13 3.38 -5.87
N TYR A 86 1.08 2.47 -6.06
CA TYR A 86 2.35 2.80 -6.68
C TYR A 86 2.15 3.43 -8.07
N ASN A 87 1.31 2.80 -8.90
CA ASN A 87 1.04 3.31 -10.25
C ASN A 87 0.44 4.71 -10.22
N ARG A 88 -0.49 4.96 -9.30
CA ARG A 88 -1.09 6.28 -9.15
C ARG A 88 -0.06 7.32 -8.68
N ALA A 89 0.80 6.92 -7.75
CA ALA A 89 1.87 7.80 -7.24
C ALA A 89 2.88 8.12 -8.34
N LEU A 90 3.20 7.14 -9.17
CA LEU A 90 4.11 7.32 -10.29
C LEU A 90 3.54 8.32 -11.30
N LEU A 91 2.25 8.19 -11.63
CA LEU A 91 1.58 9.11 -12.54
C LEU A 91 1.49 10.53 -11.96
N ALA A 92 1.42 10.65 -10.65
CA ALA A 92 1.39 11.94 -9.97
C ALA A 92 2.79 12.55 -9.78
N GLY A 93 3.83 11.84 -10.19
CA GLY A 93 5.21 12.31 -10.05
C GLY A 93 5.74 12.28 -8.62
N LEU A 94 5.10 11.52 -7.74
CA LEU A 94 5.47 11.48 -6.32
C LEU A 94 6.55 10.44 -6.00
N THR A 95 6.88 9.57 -6.95
CA THR A 95 7.91 8.55 -6.78
C THR A 95 8.53 8.23 -8.12
N GLY A 96 9.72 7.64 -8.11
CA GLY A 96 10.39 7.20 -9.32
C GLY A 96 9.95 5.78 -9.73
N ALA A 97 10.43 5.32 -10.87
CA ALA A 97 10.10 3.99 -11.41
C ALA A 97 11.00 2.94 -10.78
N PHE A 98 10.75 2.58 -9.52
CA PHE A 98 11.55 1.59 -8.78
C PHE A 98 11.21 0.16 -9.16
N PHE A 99 9.98 -0.08 -9.59
CA PHE A 99 9.57 -1.37 -10.11
C PHE A 99 9.63 -1.33 -11.61
N SER A 100 10.78 -1.56 -12.15
CA SER A 100 10.89 -1.77 -13.58
C SER A 100 10.43 -3.19 -13.86
N THR A 101 9.39 -3.33 -14.56
CA THR A 101 8.93 -4.64 -15.00
C THR A 101 9.13 -4.75 -16.47
#